data_f7478a88a40cc2a985e77e87e35fa72c
#
_entry.id   f7478a88a40cc2a985e77e87e35fa72c
#
_cell.length_a   1.000
_cell.length_b   1.000
_cell.length_c   1.000
_cell.angle_alpha   90.00
_cell.angle_beta   90.00
_cell.angle_gamma   90.00
#
_symmetry.space_group_name_H-M   'P 1'
#
loop_
_entity.id
_entity.type
_entity.pdbx_description
1 polymer ?
#
loop_
_entity_poly.entity_id
_entity_poly.type
_entity_poly.pdbx_seq_one_letter_code
_entity_poly.pdbx_strand_id
1 'polypeptide(L)'
;GFELYDFSDQLIRSNRIHPASESIQVTMPVMTVKEVPLTVEFVETPGSRLENVKGALTPIDTITLSGDASTMAAIDEIKLDTLSLADLKAAETFTYDIPLPDGVDNLSGVTSVTLTILFDDIDSLTVDATQFGYENLTTERDVTVVTSTLSVTLRGTSTALAQVNEENLRVVADLTN
;
A
#
# COMPACT_ATOMS: atom_id res chain seq x y z
N GLY A 1 21.07 16.45 -46.23
CA GLY A 1 22.42 15.99 -46.57
C GLY A 1 23.05 15.27 -45.39
N PHE A 2 24.03 14.44 -45.63
CA PHE A 2 24.78 13.75 -44.58
C PHE A 2 26.28 13.97 -44.84
N GLU A 3 27.03 13.85 -43.78
CA GLU A 3 28.47 13.88 -43.80
C GLU A 3 29.00 12.57 -43.22
N LEU A 4 30.05 12.03 -43.77
CA LEU A 4 30.69 10.81 -43.28
C LEU A 4 31.96 11.18 -42.52
N TYR A 5 32.12 10.60 -41.35
CA TYR A 5 33.30 10.75 -40.52
C TYR A 5 33.98 9.38 -40.30
N ASP A 6 35.30 9.37 -40.21
CA ASP A 6 36.07 8.18 -39.83
C ASP A 6 36.03 7.96 -38.30
N PHE A 7 36.68 6.88 -37.85
CA PHE A 7 36.80 6.56 -36.43
C PHE A 7 37.61 7.56 -35.58
N SER A 8 38.24 8.53 -36.25
CA SER A 8 39.00 9.62 -35.62
C SER A 8 38.29 10.97 -35.74
N ASP A 9 36.98 10.92 -36.05
CA ASP A 9 36.10 12.09 -36.20
C ASP A 9 36.52 13.03 -37.36
N GLN A 10 37.23 12.50 -38.38
CA GLN A 10 37.62 13.26 -39.55
C GLN A 10 36.65 13.08 -40.70
N LEU A 11 36.26 14.18 -41.34
CA LEU A 11 35.33 14.21 -42.46
C LEU A 11 35.91 13.47 -43.67
N ILE A 12 35.25 12.40 -44.11
CA ILE A 12 35.61 11.65 -45.30
C ILE A 12 35.04 12.33 -46.54
N ARG A 13 35.92 12.87 -47.36
CA ARG A 13 35.56 13.49 -48.63
C ARG A 13 35.95 12.54 -49.79
N SER A 14 34.97 11.84 -50.32
CA SER A 14 35.19 10.91 -51.44
C SER A 14 34.03 10.97 -52.43
N ASN A 15 34.33 11.12 -53.70
CA ASN A 15 33.38 11.03 -54.80
C ASN A 15 33.05 9.58 -55.21
N ARG A 16 33.67 8.59 -54.53
CA ARG A 16 33.46 7.16 -54.77
C ARG A 16 32.48 6.54 -53.74
N ILE A 17 32.09 7.31 -52.75
CA ILE A 17 31.15 6.86 -51.72
C ILE A 17 29.82 7.54 -52.00
N HIS A 18 28.82 6.72 -52.31
CA HIS A 18 27.46 7.19 -52.54
C HIS A 18 26.55 6.51 -51.52
N PRO A 19 25.61 7.21 -50.92
CA PRO A 19 24.63 6.60 -50.03
C PRO A 19 23.69 5.68 -50.81
N ALA A 20 23.31 4.59 -50.20
CA ALA A 20 22.32 3.69 -50.76
C ALA A 20 20.87 4.31 -50.69
N SER A 21 20.71 5.36 -49.91
CA SER A 21 19.45 6.09 -49.74
C SER A 21 19.71 7.61 -49.64
N GLU A 22 18.89 8.42 -50.28
CA GLU A 22 18.99 9.89 -50.25
C GLU A 22 18.50 10.49 -48.92
N SER A 23 17.78 9.72 -48.11
CA SER A 23 17.26 10.13 -46.83
C SER A 23 17.24 8.98 -45.82
N ILE A 24 17.49 9.33 -44.58
CA ILE A 24 17.35 8.43 -43.43
C ILE A 24 16.27 9.03 -42.55
N GLN A 25 15.27 8.24 -42.21
CA GLN A 25 14.29 8.61 -41.21
C GLN A 25 14.82 8.25 -39.83
N VAL A 26 14.93 9.22 -38.96
CA VAL A 26 15.29 9.04 -37.56
C VAL A 26 14.06 9.36 -36.72
N THR A 27 13.59 8.40 -35.95
CA THR A 27 12.53 8.60 -34.97
C THR A 27 13.15 8.62 -33.57
N MET A 28 12.99 9.74 -32.89
CA MET A 28 13.37 9.89 -31.50
C MET A 28 12.10 9.92 -30.64
N PRO A 29 11.80 8.88 -29.89
CA PRO A 29 10.70 8.93 -28.95
C PRO A 29 11.03 9.93 -27.83
N VAL A 30 10.06 10.80 -27.52
CA VAL A 30 10.15 11.73 -26.38
C VAL A 30 9.27 11.18 -25.30
N MET A 31 9.87 10.85 -24.16
CA MET A 31 9.17 10.34 -22.98
C MET A 31 8.89 11.47 -22.00
N THR A 32 7.75 11.39 -21.33
CA THR A 32 7.41 12.27 -20.21
C THR A 32 7.96 11.69 -18.93
N VAL A 33 8.60 12.53 -18.13
CA VAL A 33 9.09 12.15 -16.79
C VAL A 33 8.18 12.76 -15.74
N LYS A 34 7.79 11.97 -14.76
CA LYS A 34 6.92 12.39 -13.64
C LYS A 34 7.40 11.72 -12.35
N GLU A 35 7.38 12.48 -11.27
CA GLU A 35 7.54 11.95 -9.92
C GLU A 35 6.15 11.69 -9.34
N VAL A 36 5.95 10.48 -8.80
CA VAL A 36 4.68 10.05 -8.22
C VAL A 36 4.88 9.42 -6.84
N PRO A 37 3.95 9.60 -5.89
CA PRO A 37 4.03 8.97 -4.59
C PRO A 37 3.76 7.47 -4.65
N LEU A 38 4.41 6.74 -3.75
CA LEU A 38 4.08 5.36 -3.40
C LEU A 38 3.09 5.39 -2.25
N THR A 39 1.97 4.69 -2.39
CA THR A 39 0.90 4.73 -1.39
C THR A 39 0.50 3.35 -0.90
N VAL A 40 0.11 3.28 0.37
CA VAL A 40 -0.56 2.12 0.96
C VAL A 40 -1.88 2.63 1.55
N GLU A 41 -2.96 2.01 1.14
CA GLU A 41 -4.29 2.32 1.64
C GLU A 41 -4.55 1.59 2.96
N PHE A 42 -5.08 2.30 3.96
CA PHE A 42 -5.46 1.72 5.23
C PHE A 42 -6.98 1.71 5.37
N VAL A 43 -7.53 0.54 5.71
CA VAL A 43 -8.95 0.39 6.01
C VAL A 43 -9.15 0.46 7.50
N GLU A 44 -9.88 1.49 7.96
CA GLU A 44 -10.25 1.64 9.36
C GLU A 44 -11.28 0.61 9.79
N THR A 45 -11.19 0.21 11.05
CA THR A 45 -12.11 -0.72 11.68
C THR A 45 -12.51 -0.21 13.07
N PRO A 46 -13.60 -0.69 13.66
CA PRO A 46 -13.93 -0.34 15.04
C PRO A 46 -12.75 -0.58 15.99
N GLY A 47 -12.34 0.44 16.73
CA GLY A 47 -11.20 0.39 17.65
C GLY A 47 -9.81 0.58 17.02
N SER A 48 -9.73 0.76 15.69
CA SER A 48 -8.46 1.03 14.99
C SER A 48 -8.63 2.18 14.02
N ARG A 49 -8.08 3.35 14.38
CA ARG A 49 -8.19 4.59 13.60
C ARG A 49 -6.87 4.95 12.95
N LEU A 50 -6.94 5.55 11.78
CA LEU A 50 -5.77 6.00 11.03
C LEU A 50 -4.96 7.05 11.78
N GLU A 51 -5.59 7.89 12.59
CA GLU A 51 -4.93 8.91 13.41
C GLU A 51 -3.89 8.35 14.39
N ASN A 52 -4.01 7.07 14.75
CA ASN A 52 -3.09 6.37 15.64
C ASN A 52 -1.98 5.61 14.89
N VAL A 53 -1.92 5.74 13.57
CA VAL A 53 -0.97 5.01 12.72
C VAL A 53 0.14 5.95 12.26
N LYS A 54 1.38 5.56 12.49
CA LYS A 54 2.56 6.16 11.89
C LYS A 54 3.18 5.17 10.93
N GLY A 55 3.23 5.52 9.66
CA GLY A 55 3.86 4.71 8.63
C GLY A 55 4.99 5.45 7.94
N ALA A 56 6.05 4.75 7.61
CA ALA A 56 7.15 5.28 6.82
C ALA A 56 7.59 4.26 5.76
N LEU A 57 7.71 4.71 4.53
CA LEU A 57 8.31 3.97 3.43
C LEU A 57 9.81 4.27 3.36
N THR A 58 10.62 3.24 3.15
CA THR A 58 12.07 3.33 2.98
C THR A 58 12.52 2.40 1.84
N PRO A 59 13.53 2.74 1.03
CA PRO A 59 14.37 3.95 1.10
C PRO A 59 13.73 5.20 0.50
N ILE A 60 12.61 5.09 -0.20
CA ILE A 60 11.90 6.19 -0.87
C ILE A 60 10.40 6.08 -0.63
N ASP A 61 9.70 7.18 -0.66
CA ASP A 61 8.24 7.31 -0.64
C ASP A 61 7.66 7.85 -1.95
N THR A 62 8.53 8.31 -2.85
CA THR A 62 8.22 8.76 -4.20
C THR A 62 9.11 8.07 -5.22
N ILE A 63 8.62 7.91 -6.44
CA ILE A 63 9.33 7.26 -7.54
C ILE A 63 9.30 8.14 -8.79
N THR A 64 10.44 8.22 -9.48
CA THR A 64 10.53 8.90 -10.77
C THR A 64 10.29 7.90 -11.89
N LEU A 65 9.27 8.16 -12.69
CA LEU A 65 8.83 7.32 -13.80
C LEU A 65 9.00 8.04 -15.13
N SER A 66 9.18 7.27 -16.21
CA SER A 66 9.13 7.77 -17.58
C SER A 66 8.25 6.89 -18.45
N GLY A 67 7.55 7.52 -19.40
CA GLY A 67 6.67 6.82 -20.32
C GLY A 67 6.01 7.77 -21.30
N ASP A 68 5.10 7.24 -22.11
CA ASP A 68 4.32 8.06 -23.03
C ASP A 68 3.48 9.08 -22.25
N ALA A 69 3.30 10.27 -22.83
CA ALA A 69 2.59 11.39 -22.19
C ALA A 69 1.16 11.02 -21.74
N SER A 70 0.45 10.20 -22.53
CA SER A 70 -0.90 9.75 -22.21
C SER A 70 -0.92 8.78 -21.02
N THR A 71 0.03 7.86 -20.94
CA THR A 71 0.18 6.91 -19.84
C THR A 71 0.57 7.65 -18.56
N MET A 72 1.55 8.55 -18.65
CA MET A 72 2.04 9.33 -17.50
C MET A 72 0.97 10.29 -16.95
N ALA A 73 0.09 10.81 -17.79
CA ALA A 73 -1.03 11.68 -17.36
C ALA A 73 -2.07 10.93 -16.52
N ALA A 74 -2.20 9.62 -16.70
CA ALA A 74 -3.15 8.78 -15.98
C ALA A 74 -2.62 8.22 -14.63
N ILE A 75 -1.31 8.39 -14.36
CA ILE A 75 -0.69 7.88 -13.15
C ILE A 75 -0.51 9.03 -12.16
N ASP A 76 -1.30 9.05 -11.09
CA ASP A 76 -1.17 10.04 -10.01
C ASP A 76 -0.44 9.47 -8.78
N GLU A 77 -0.51 8.16 -8.60
CA GLU A 77 0.17 7.43 -7.54
C GLU A 77 0.46 6.00 -7.96
N ILE A 78 1.38 5.33 -7.28
CA ILE A 78 1.57 3.88 -7.35
C ILE A 78 1.08 3.28 -6.04
N LYS A 79 -0.04 2.60 -6.10
CA LYS A 79 -0.60 1.90 -4.94
C LYS A 79 0.12 0.56 -4.75
N LEU A 80 0.72 0.39 -3.57
CA LEU A 80 1.47 -0.82 -3.21
C LEU A 80 0.53 -1.90 -2.66
N ASP A 81 -0.36 -1.52 -1.73
CA ASP A 81 -1.26 -2.47 -1.05
C ASP A 81 -2.45 -1.76 -0.39
N THR A 82 -3.38 -2.57 0.14
CA THR A 82 -4.46 -2.15 1.03
C THR A 82 -4.42 -2.99 2.30
N LEU A 83 -4.21 -2.36 3.45
CA LEU A 83 -4.07 -3.01 4.74
C LEU A 83 -5.26 -2.71 5.65
N SER A 84 -5.82 -3.74 6.27
CA SER A 84 -6.81 -3.59 7.33
C SER A 84 -6.12 -3.29 8.66
N LEU A 85 -6.49 -2.19 9.32
CA LEU A 85 -5.91 -1.82 10.61
C LEU A 85 -6.21 -2.84 11.72
N ALA A 86 -7.27 -3.68 11.56
CA ALA A 86 -7.60 -4.72 12.53
C ALA A 86 -6.57 -5.86 12.56
N ASP A 87 -5.94 -6.13 11.42
CA ASP A 87 -5.03 -7.26 11.26
C ASP A 87 -3.59 -6.91 11.63
N LEU A 88 -3.28 -5.62 11.82
CA LEU A 88 -1.93 -5.14 12.11
C LEU A 88 -1.60 -5.24 13.59
N LYS A 89 -0.35 -5.62 13.90
CA LYS A 89 0.22 -5.60 15.25
C LYS A 89 0.72 -4.20 15.62
N ALA A 90 1.10 -4.02 16.88
CA ALA A 90 1.58 -2.74 17.41
C ALA A 90 2.80 -2.16 16.67
N ALA A 91 3.65 -3.04 16.13
CA ALA A 91 4.73 -2.67 15.21
C ALA A 91 4.87 -3.76 14.16
N GLU A 92 4.88 -3.37 12.90
CA GLU A 92 4.95 -4.32 11.78
C GLU A 92 5.70 -3.74 10.60
N THR A 93 6.31 -4.62 9.81
CA THR A 93 7.11 -4.24 8.64
C THR A 93 6.72 -5.11 7.46
N PHE A 94 6.45 -4.48 6.32
CA PHE A 94 6.09 -5.11 5.07
C PHE A 94 7.06 -4.68 3.97
N THR A 95 7.41 -5.59 3.08
CA THR A 95 8.22 -5.28 1.90
C THR A 95 7.38 -5.50 0.66
N TYR A 96 7.35 -4.50 -0.21
CA TYR A 96 6.59 -4.49 -1.45
C TYR A 96 7.51 -4.28 -2.63
N ASP A 97 7.34 -5.10 -3.66
CA ASP A 97 7.85 -4.78 -4.99
C ASP A 97 6.99 -3.68 -5.60
N ILE A 98 7.63 -2.72 -6.29
CA ILE A 98 6.92 -1.59 -6.89
C ILE A 98 6.28 -2.05 -8.20
N PRO A 99 4.94 -2.12 -8.30
CA PRO A 99 4.27 -2.51 -9.52
C PRO A 99 4.34 -1.38 -10.54
N LEU A 100 4.83 -1.69 -11.75
CA LEU A 100 4.90 -0.72 -12.84
C LEU A 100 3.86 -1.04 -13.91
N PRO A 101 3.11 -0.05 -14.38
CA PRO A 101 2.25 -0.20 -15.56
C PRO A 101 3.06 -0.49 -16.82
N ASP A 102 2.42 -1.14 -17.79
CA ASP A 102 3.04 -1.43 -19.09
C ASP A 102 3.48 -0.14 -19.80
N GLY A 103 4.68 -0.16 -20.35
CA GLY A 103 5.24 0.99 -21.07
C GLY A 103 5.76 2.13 -20.17
N VAL A 104 5.95 1.86 -18.88
CA VAL A 104 6.52 2.80 -17.91
C VAL A 104 7.84 2.27 -17.40
N ASP A 105 8.86 3.11 -17.45
CA ASP A 105 10.19 2.83 -16.94
C ASP A 105 10.42 3.53 -15.58
N ASN A 106 11.06 2.81 -14.67
CA ASN A 106 11.49 3.32 -13.38
C ASN A 106 12.88 3.92 -13.47
N LEU A 107 12.99 5.22 -13.30
CA LEU A 107 14.27 5.96 -13.32
C LEU A 107 14.93 6.06 -11.95
N SER A 108 14.23 5.75 -10.86
CA SER A 108 14.77 5.81 -9.50
C SER A 108 15.72 4.67 -9.17
N GLY A 109 15.68 3.57 -9.92
CA GLY A 109 16.52 2.39 -9.70
C GLY A 109 16.13 1.55 -8.48
N VAL A 110 15.11 1.96 -7.71
CA VAL A 110 14.58 1.24 -6.56
C VAL A 110 13.41 0.38 -7.01
N THR A 111 13.50 -0.92 -6.83
CA THR A 111 12.48 -1.88 -7.28
C THR A 111 11.56 -2.36 -6.15
N SER A 112 11.96 -2.15 -4.90
CA SER A 112 11.17 -2.53 -3.72
C SER A 112 11.31 -1.50 -2.62
N VAL A 113 10.27 -1.39 -1.79
CA VAL A 113 10.24 -0.52 -0.61
C VAL A 113 9.73 -1.28 0.61
N THR A 114 10.14 -0.82 1.76
CA THR A 114 9.73 -1.38 3.04
C THR A 114 8.84 -0.37 3.77
N LEU A 115 7.63 -0.76 4.09
CA LEU A 115 6.71 -0.03 4.94
C LEU A 115 6.93 -0.47 6.38
N THR A 116 7.28 0.46 7.25
CA THR A 116 7.28 0.27 8.70
C THR A 116 6.08 0.97 9.30
N ILE A 117 5.25 0.24 10.04
CA ILE A 117 4.05 0.75 10.70
C ILE A 117 4.29 0.69 12.20
N LEU A 118 3.95 1.79 12.87
CA LEU A 118 3.92 1.90 14.31
C LEU A 118 2.56 2.45 14.72
N PHE A 119 1.97 1.87 15.75
CA PHE A 119 0.77 2.43 16.37
C PHE A 119 1.14 3.21 17.61
N ASP A 120 0.71 4.46 17.67
CA ASP A 120 0.80 5.27 18.87
C ASP A 120 -0.31 4.88 19.85
N ASP A 121 0.10 4.56 21.10
CA ASP A 121 -0.80 4.30 22.23
C ASP A 121 -1.88 3.24 21.93
N ILE A 122 -1.53 2.18 21.19
CA ILE A 122 -2.40 1.02 20.99
C ILE A 122 -1.78 -0.19 21.68
N ASP A 123 -2.54 -0.74 22.61
CA ASP A 123 -2.21 -1.93 23.39
C ASP A 123 -3.30 -3.00 23.21
N SER A 124 -3.07 -4.17 23.76
CA SER A 124 -4.04 -5.25 23.79
C SER A 124 -4.25 -5.77 25.21
N LEU A 125 -5.50 -6.00 25.57
CA LEU A 125 -5.92 -6.54 26.86
C LEU A 125 -6.78 -7.80 26.63
N THR A 126 -6.40 -8.89 27.24
CA THR A 126 -7.24 -10.09 27.25
C THR A 126 -8.00 -10.15 28.59
N VAL A 127 -9.33 -10.20 28.51
CA VAL A 127 -10.24 -10.27 29.66
C VAL A 127 -11.17 -11.46 29.49
N ASP A 128 -11.38 -12.18 30.57
CA ASP A 128 -12.35 -13.27 30.62
C ASP A 128 -13.76 -12.70 30.88
N ALA A 129 -14.62 -12.75 29.86
CA ALA A 129 -16.00 -12.34 29.96
C ALA A 129 -16.83 -13.45 30.64
N THR A 130 -17.53 -13.09 31.68
CA THR A 130 -18.46 -13.96 32.43
C THR A 130 -19.91 -13.55 32.28
N GLN A 131 -20.16 -12.34 31.72
CA GLN A 131 -21.50 -11.84 31.49
C GLN A 131 -21.92 -12.08 30.05
N PHE A 132 -22.98 -12.85 29.86
CA PHE A 132 -23.54 -13.19 28.54
C PHE A 132 -24.95 -12.69 28.39
N GLY A 133 -25.34 -12.33 27.20
CA GLY A 133 -26.70 -11.98 26.82
C GLY A 133 -26.97 -12.35 25.37
N TYR A 134 -28.19 -12.17 24.96
CA TYR A 134 -28.61 -12.31 23.56
C TYR A 134 -29.62 -11.22 23.20
N GLU A 135 -29.72 -10.93 21.92
CA GLU A 135 -30.68 -9.98 21.36
C GLU A 135 -31.20 -10.48 20.01
N ASN A 136 -32.26 -9.84 19.52
CA ASN A 136 -32.91 -10.15 18.24
C ASN A 136 -33.48 -11.58 18.14
N LEU A 137 -33.91 -12.17 19.25
CA LEU A 137 -34.59 -13.46 19.23
C LEU A 137 -35.97 -13.30 18.57
N THR A 138 -36.14 -13.82 17.36
CA THR A 138 -37.37 -13.67 16.55
C THR A 138 -38.37 -14.81 16.70
N THR A 139 -38.05 -15.86 17.47
CA THR A 139 -38.87 -17.05 17.61
C THR A 139 -39.14 -17.36 19.09
N GLU A 140 -40.25 -18.02 19.40
CA GLU A 140 -40.58 -18.55 20.75
C GLU A 140 -39.65 -19.76 21.10
N ARG A 141 -38.35 -19.58 21.03
CA ARG A 141 -37.39 -20.62 21.40
C ARG A 141 -36.67 -20.20 22.67
N ASP A 142 -36.50 -21.18 23.55
CA ASP A 142 -35.68 -20.98 24.74
C ASP A 142 -34.19 -20.93 24.34
N VAL A 143 -33.50 -19.93 24.83
CA VAL A 143 -32.05 -19.76 24.64
C VAL A 143 -31.36 -20.06 25.95
N THR A 144 -30.41 -20.99 25.91
CA THR A 144 -29.57 -21.31 27.07
C THR A 144 -28.09 -21.02 26.71
N VAL A 145 -27.46 -20.19 27.52
CA VAL A 145 -26.00 -19.95 27.43
C VAL A 145 -25.30 -21.10 28.14
N VAL A 146 -24.52 -21.89 27.40
CA VAL A 146 -23.78 -23.06 27.93
C VAL A 146 -22.34 -22.72 28.30
N THR A 147 -21.85 -21.58 27.84
CA THR A 147 -20.48 -21.09 28.13
C THR A 147 -20.52 -20.25 29.39
N SER A 148 -19.66 -20.54 30.34
CA SER A 148 -19.50 -19.76 31.58
C SER A 148 -18.42 -18.69 31.51
N THR A 149 -17.44 -18.85 30.61
CA THR A 149 -16.32 -17.94 30.46
C THR A 149 -15.86 -17.92 29.01
N LEU A 150 -15.58 -16.73 28.48
CA LEU A 150 -15.01 -16.54 27.14
C LEU A 150 -13.88 -15.51 27.23
N SER A 151 -12.67 -15.94 26.86
CA SER A 151 -11.53 -15.02 26.76
C SER A 151 -11.68 -14.13 25.53
N VAL A 152 -11.77 -12.82 25.76
CA VAL A 152 -11.92 -11.79 24.72
C VAL A 152 -10.66 -10.93 24.73
N THR A 153 -10.01 -10.81 23.58
CA THR A 153 -8.88 -9.89 23.40
C THR A 153 -9.41 -8.59 22.81
N LEU A 154 -9.24 -7.52 23.56
CA LEU A 154 -9.58 -6.15 23.17
C LEU A 154 -8.33 -5.40 22.73
N ARG A 155 -8.49 -4.48 21.80
CA ARG A 155 -7.44 -3.61 21.30
C ARG A 155 -7.90 -2.16 21.39
N GLY A 156 -7.03 -1.29 21.89
CA GLY A 156 -7.37 0.12 22.04
C GLY A 156 -6.25 0.89 22.75
N THR A 157 -6.51 2.17 23.06
CA THR A 157 -5.56 2.95 23.82
C THR A 157 -5.41 2.42 25.25
N SER A 158 -4.22 2.55 25.83
CA SER A 158 -3.95 2.12 27.22
C SER A 158 -4.96 2.71 28.21
N THR A 159 -5.37 3.95 27.98
CA THR A 159 -6.37 4.65 28.81
C THR A 159 -7.76 4.01 28.67
N ALA A 160 -8.16 3.61 27.47
CA ALA A 160 -9.46 2.97 27.25
C ALA A 160 -9.45 1.54 27.82
N LEU A 161 -8.37 0.79 27.59
CA LEU A 161 -8.24 -0.59 28.09
C LEU A 161 -8.18 -0.65 29.63
N ALA A 162 -7.60 0.35 30.29
CA ALA A 162 -7.59 0.43 31.76
C ALA A 162 -8.98 0.56 32.39
N GLN A 163 -10.00 0.91 31.60
CA GLN A 163 -11.39 1.00 32.08
C GLN A 163 -12.17 -0.32 31.91
N VAL A 164 -11.59 -1.32 31.24
CA VAL A 164 -12.25 -2.60 30.97
C VAL A 164 -11.81 -3.64 31.99
N ASN A 165 -12.82 -4.34 32.52
CA ASN A 165 -12.63 -5.47 33.45
C ASN A 165 -13.76 -6.52 33.25
N GLU A 166 -13.71 -7.63 33.98
CA GLU A 166 -14.69 -8.71 33.92
C GLU A 166 -16.10 -8.27 34.28
N GLU A 167 -16.25 -7.22 35.14
CA GLU A 167 -17.55 -6.76 35.63
C GLU A 167 -18.29 -5.89 34.60
N ASN A 168 -17.56 -5.21 33.71
CA ASN A 168 -18.14 -4.30 32.72
C ASN A 168 -18.08 -4.82 31.28
N LEU A 169 -17.47 -6.02 31.07
CA LEU A 169 -17.45 -6.68 29.78
C LEU A 169 -18.60 -7.67 29.64
N ARG A 170 -19.50 -7.41 28.68
CA ARG A 170 -20.61 -8.29 28.36
C ARG A 170 -20.51 -8.77 26.91
N VAL A 171 -20.65 -10.05 26.71
CA VAL A 171 -20.76 -10.67 25.39
C VAL A 171 -22.22 -10.89 25.04
N VAL A 172 -22.64 -10.36 23.89
CA VAL A 172 -24.01 -10.45 23.41
C VAL A 172 -24.05 -11.23 22.11
N ALA A 173 -24.84 -12.30 22.05
CA ALA A 173 -25.10 -13.03 20.82
C ALA A 173 -26.26 -12.37 20.07
N ASP A 174 -26.03 -11.93 18.85
CA ASP A 174 -27.09 -11.50 17.94
C ASP A 174 -27.69 -12.74 17.27
N LEU A 175 -28.99 -12.97 17.51
CA LEU A 175 -29.75 -14.11 17.01
C LEU A 175 -30.60 -13.75 15.78
N THR A 176 -30.24 -12.71 15.07
CA THR A 176 -30.89 -12.39 13.78
C THR A 176 -30.66 -13.55 12.80
N ASN A 177 -31.76 -14.07 12.18
CA ASN A 177 -31.70 -15.13 11.17
C ASN A 177 -31.39 -14.56 9.79
#